data_a7296d8eeca016c04f16787268751746
#
_entry.id   a7296d8eeca016c04f16787268751746
#
_cell.length_a   1.000
_cell.length_b   1.000
_cell.length_c   1.000
_cell.angle_alpha   90.00
_cell.angle_beta   90.00
_cell.angle_gamma   90.00
#
_symmetry.space_group_name_H-M   'P 1'
#
loop_
_entity.id
_entity.type
_entity.pdbx_description
1 polymer ?
#
loop_
_entity_poly.entity_id
_entity_poly.type
_entity_poly.pdbx_seq_one_letter_code
_entity_poly.pdbx_strand_id
1 'polypeptide(L)'
;NLIVDGLLYTPTPTRKVVALDAATGEVRWTWDPAKDGPGKGRARQRGLVYWENDQGGERRLFTGVAGMLFALDPATGKVIKDFGDEGSIKLGSGLNTPGVVYKDLIIVGGVGGKGAVRAYDVRTGAQRWIFHLIPRLGEVGYDTWPKDAYKTATGLMPWCGQSLDEKRGIVYVATKTAEPDFYGGRRHGENLFANCVLALD
;
A
#
# COMPACT_ATOMS: atom_id res chain seq x y z
N ASN A 1 11.54 -1.76 8.01
CA ASN A 1 12.29 -3.01 8.08
C ASN A 1 11.46 -4.05 8.80
N LEU A 2 11.60 -5.33 8.41
CA LEU A 2 10.93 -6.47 9.02
C LEU A 2 11.99 -7.51 9.40
N ILE A 3 11.79 -8.18 10.53
CA ILE A 3 12.58 -9.35 10.91
C ILE A 3 11.63 -10.52 11.07
N VAL A 4 11.85 -11.57 10.29
CA VAL A 4 11.08 -12.82 10.33
C VAL A 4 12.04 -13.99 10.18
N ASP A 5 11.93 -14.99 11.05
CA ASP A 5 12.74 -16.22 11.03
C ASP A 5 14.27 -15.96 10.90
N GLY A 6 14.77 -14.93 11.61
CA GLY A 6 16.19 -14.57 11.59
C GLY A 6 16.67 -13.85 10.33
N LEU A 7 15.77 -13.49 9.41
CA LEU A 7 16.07 -12.65 8.25
C LEU A 7 15.56 -11.23 8.43
N LEU A 8 16.41 -10.25 8.20
CA LEU A 8 16.09 -8.84 8.13
C LEU A 8 15.81 -8.44 6.68
N TYR A 9 14.57 -8.05 6.39
CA TYR A 9 14.17 -7.50 5.10
C TYR A 9 14.17 -5.98 5.12
N THR A 10 14.84 -5.35 4.18
CA THR A 10 14.95 -3.89 4.10
C THR A 10 14.90 -3.37 2.67
N PRO A 11 14.14 -2.29 2.41
CA PRO A 11 14.25 -1.58 1.14
C PRO A 11 15.51 -0.68 1.17
N THR A 12 16.17 -0.57 0.02
CA THR A 12 17.31 0.33 -0.16
C THR A 12 16.88 1.67 -0.79
N PRO A 13 17.70 2.73 -0.72
CA PRO A 13 17.44 3.99 -1.43
C PRO A 13 17.28 3.83 -2.95
N THR A 14 17.89 2.79 -3.53
CA THR A 14 17.74 2.43 -4.95
C THR A 14 16.57 1.50 -5.22
N ARG A 15 15.70 1.25 -4.20
CA ARG A 15 14.47 0.43 -4.23
C ARG A 15 14.68 -1.06 -4.43
N LYS A 16 15.88 -1.53 -4.27
CA LYS A 16 16.12 -2.96 -4.10
C LYS A 16 15.51 -3.40 -2.78
N VAL A 17 15.09 -4.64 -2.73
CA VAL A 17 14.79 -5.33 -1.49
C VAL A 17 15.94 -6.25 -1.17
N VAL A 18 16.46 -6.16 0.04
CA VAL A 18 17.58 -6.99 0.49
C VAL A 18 17.13 -7.79 1.69
N ALA A 19 17.44 -9.07 1.70
CA ALA A 19 17.36 -9.92 2.88
C ALA A 19 18.76 -10.14 3.44
N LEU A 20 18.91 -9.85 4.71
CA LEU A 20 20.13 -10.05 5.47
C LEU A 20 19.89 -11.11 6.55
N ASP A 21 20.91 -11.85 6.89
CA ASP A 21 20.93 -12.57 8.16
C ASP A 21 20.89 -11.53 9.31
N ALA A 22 19.90 -11.63 10.18
CA ALA A 22 19.68 -10.62 11.20
C ALA A 22 20.76 -10.62 12.31
N ALA A 23 21.49 -11.73 12.48
CA ALA A 23 22.55 -11.86 13.48
C ALA A 23 23.91 -11.40 12.94
N THR A 24 24.21 -11.69 11.67
CA THR A 24 25.55 -11.46 11.10
C THR A 24 25.60 -10.26 10.16
N GLY A 25 24.47 -9.85 9.60
CA GLY A 25 24.37 -8.81 8.55
C GLY A 25 24.75 -9.32 7.16
N GLU A 26 25.02 -10.62 6.99
CA GLU A 26 25.33 -11.18 5.67
C GLU A 26 24.13 -11.10 4.73
N VAL A 27 24.37 -10.69 3.48
CA VAL A 27 23.34 -10.64 2.44
C VAL A 27 22.98 -12.07 2.02
N ARG A 28 21.70 -12.42 2.19
CA ARG A 28 21.16 -13.71 1.73
C ARG A 28 20.67 -13.62 0.28
N TRP A 29 19.95 -12.56 -0.05
CA TRP A 29 19.52 -12.28 -1.42
C TRP A 29 19.24 -10.79 -1.63
N THR A 30 19.18 -10.39 -2.89
CA THR A 30 18.78 -9.04 -3.33
C THR A 30 17.86 -9.14 -4.53
N TRP A 31 16.69 -8.54 -4.45
CA TRP A 31 15.83 -8.29 -5.59
C TRP A 31 16.04 -6.87 -6.11
N ASP A 32 16.21 -6.72 -7.43
CA ASP A 32 16.48 -5.43 -8.08
C ASP A 32 15.38 -5.11 -9.11
N PRO A 33 14.46 -4.15 -8.84
CA PRO A 33 13.38 -3.82 -9.75
C PRO A 33 13.86 -3.27 -11.10
N ALA A 34 15.10 -2.84 -11.22
CA ALA A 34 15.66 -2.38 -12.49
C ALA A 34 16.01 -3.55 -13.42
N LYS A 35 16.18 -4.76 -12.86
CA LYS A 35 16.49 -6.00 -13.60
C LYS A 35 15.26 -6.90 -13.71
N ASP A 36 14.54 -7.04 -12.59
CA ASP A 36 13.51 -8.05 -12.38
C ASP A 36 12.09 -7.42 -12.29
N GLY A 37 11.94 -6.16 -12.66
CA GLY A 37 10.70 -5.41 -12.50
C GLY A 37 10.54 -4.26 -13.50
N PRO A 38 9.61 -3.32 -13.25
CA PRO A 38 9.22 -2.27 -14.20
C PRO A 38 10.25 -1.15 -14.38
N GLY A 39 11.46 -1.33 -13.86
CA GLY A 39 12.53 -0.36 -14.03
C GLY A 39 12.58 0.76 -12.97
N LYS A 40 13.21 1.88 -13.34
CA LYS A 40 13.48 3.00 -12.43
C LYS A 40 12.20 3.83 -12.16
N GLY A 41 11.59 3.69 -11.02
CA GLY A 41 10.54 4.62 -10.57
C GLY A 41 11.05 5.60 -9.51
N ARG A 42 10.36 6.70 -9.22
CA ARG A 42 10.80 7.75 -8.26
C ARG A 42 10.13 7.69 -6.89
N ALA A 43 9.27 6.72 -6.59
CA ALA A 43 8.54 6.69 -5.34
C ALA A 43 9.44 6.35 -4.14
N ARG A 44 9.19 7.00 -3.01
CA ARG A 44 9.82 6.66 -1.72
C ARG A 44 9.12 5.43 -1.18
N GLN A 45 9.87 4.38 -0.89
CA GLN A 45 9.34 3.20 -0.21
C GLN A 45 9.73 3.28 1.27
N ARG A 46 8.75 3.20 2.15
CA ARG A 46 8.94 3.34 3.61
C ARG A 46 8.78 2.04 4.38
N GLY A 47 8.72 0.92 3.71
CA GLY A 47 8.60 -0.39 4.36
C GLY A 47 8.17 -1.50 3.42
N LEU A 48 8.05 -2.66 3.99
CA LEU A 48 7.63 -3.91 3.38
C LEU A 48 6.48 -4.49 4.19
N VAL A 49 5.69 -5.37 3.59
CA VAL A 49 4.63 -6.12 4.27
C VAL A 49 4.92 -7.60 4.13
N TYR A 50 4.86 -8.33 5.22
CA TYR A 50 4.99 -9.79 5.24
C TYR A 50 3.63 -10.43 5.50
N TRP A 51 3.37 -11.51 4.81
CA TRP A 51 2.22 -12.36 5.02
C TRP A 51 2.63 -13.83 5.05
N GLU A 52 1.98 -14.58 5.91
CA GLU A 52 2.08 -16.02 5.99
C GLU A 52 0.69 -16.60 6.26
N ASN A 53 0.36 -17.72 5.65
CA ASN A 53 -0.90 -18.39 5.94
C ASN A 53 -0.88 -19.08 7.32
N ASP A 54 -2.06 -19.26 7.93
CA ASP A 54 -2.22 -19.81 9.29
C ASP A 54 -1.65 -21.24 9.46
N GLN A 55 -1.49 -21.97 8.36
CA GLN A 55 -0.97 -23.34 8.36
C GLN A 55 0.56 -23.41 8.15
N GLY A 56 1.19 -22.25 7.92
CA GLY A 56 2.57 -22.18 7.48
C GLY A 56 2.77 -22.62 6.02
N GLY A 57 3.95 -22.40 5.49
CA GLY A 57 4.36 -22.91 4.18
C GLY A 57 4.02 -21.99 2.98
N GLU A 58 2.99 -21.16 3.03
CA GLU A 58 2.74 -20.14 2.01
C GLU A 58 3.08 -18.77 2.60
N ARG A 59 4.06 -18.09 2.00
CA ARG A 59 4.62 -16.83 2.51
C ARG A 59 4.81 -15.83 1.38
N ARG A 60 4.63 -14.55 1.66
CA ARG A 60 4.82 -13.47 0.70
C ARG A 60 5.41 -12.25 1.36
N LEU A 61 6.33 -11.60 0.65
CA LEU A 61 6.87 -10.30 0.99
C LEU A 61 6.39 -9.28 -0.06
N PHE A 62 5.61 -8.28 0.36
CA PHE A 62 5.07 -7.29 -0.56
C PHE A 62 5.91 -6.02 -0.56
N THR A 63 6.10 -5.48 -1.77
CA THR A 63 6.88 -4.26 -2.01
C THR A 63 6.25 -3.41 -3.11
N GLY A 64 6.25 -2.09 -2.92
CA GLY A 64 5.72 -1.14 -3.90
C GLY A 64 6.82 -0.47 -4.71
N VAL A 65 6.80 -0.61 -6.03
CA VAL A 65 7.76 0.05 -6.94
C VAL A 65 7.05 0.57 -8.17
N ALA A 66 7.32 1.82 -8.57
CA ALA A 66 6.84 2.42 -9.82
C ALA A 66 5.32 2.33 -10.04
N GLY A 67 4.52 2.42 -8.99
CA GLY A 67 3.07 2.30 -9.06
C GLY A 67 2.54 0.87 -9.17
N MET A 68 3.41 -0.11 -8.93
CA MET A 68 3.09 -1.53 -8.87
C MET A 68 3.29 -2.06 -7.45
N LEU A 69 2.51 -3.05 -7.06
CA LEU A 69 2.73 -3.87 -5.87
C LEU A 69 3.21 -5.24 -6.33
N PHE A 70 4.36 -5.65 -5.86
CA PHE A 70 4.97 -6.95 -6.15
C PHE A 70 4.81 -7.89 -4.97
N ALA A 71 4.67 -9.18 -5.25
CA ALA A 71 4.80 -10.26 -4.29
C ALA A 71 6.11 -11.02 -4.54
N LEU A 72 6.96 -11.09 -3.52
CA LEU A 72 8.22 -11.80 -3.53
C LEU A 72 8.17 -13.01 -2.58
N ASP A 73 8.85 -14.06 -2.93
CA ASP A 73 9.15 -15.18 -2.03
C ASP A 73 10.17 -14.70 -0.98
N PRO A 74 9.83 -14.72 0.33
CA PRO A 74 10.72 -14.22 1.36
C PRO A 74 12.04 -15.01 1.47
N ALA A 75 12.05 -16.30 1.13
CA ALA A 75 13.24 -17.14 1.23
C ALA A 75 14.27 -16.86 0.12
N THR A 76 13.79 -16.48 -1.07
CA THR A 76 14.64 -16.41 -2.27
C THR A 76 14.70 -15.04 -2.93
N GLY A 77 13.76 -14.14 -2.61
CA GLY A 77 13.60 -12.84 -3.26
C GLY A 77 13.02 -12.93 -4.68
N LYS A 78 12.64 -14.11 -5.15
CA LYS A 78 12.03 -14.27 -6.48
C LYS A 78 10.60 -13.75 -6.51
N VAL A 79 10.21 -13.19 -7.63
CA VAL A 79 8.83 -12.74 -7.87
C VAL A 79 7.90 -13.95 -7.93
N ILE A 80 6.80 -13.90 -7.19
CA ILE A 80 5.74 -14.92 -7.17
C ILE A 80 4.78 -14.60 -8.31
N LYS A 81 4.91 -15.32 -9.43
CA LYS A 81 4.23 -15.01 -10.70
C LYS A 81 2.72 -15.15 -10.67
N ASP A 82 2.16 -15.92 -9.75
CA ASP A 82 0.72 -16.14 -9.59
C ASP A 82 0.00 -14.93 -8.97
N PHE A 83 0.74 -13.93 -8.50
CA PHE A 83 0.18 -12.71 -7.96
C PHE A 83 -0.04 -11.66 -9.07
N GLY A 84 -1.30 -11.39 -9.43
CA GLY A 84 -1.65 -10.43 -10.47
C GLY A 84 -1.14 -10.81 -11.84
N ASP A 85 -0.50 -9.85 -12.51
CA ASP A 85 0.12 -10.04 -13.81
C ASP A 85 1.63 -10.23 -13.62
N GLU A 86 2.13 -11.44 -13.88
CA GLU A 86 3.54 -11.83 -13.73
C GLU A 86 4.17 -11.40 -12.38
N GLY A 87 3.40 -11.54 -11.29
CA GLY A 87 3.85 -11.27 -9.91
C GLY A 87 3.62 -9.86 -9.42
N SER A 88 2.77 -9.09 -10.09
CA SER A 88 2.47 -7.72 -9.68
C SER A 88 1.06 -7.24 -10.04
N ILE A 89 0.60 -6.22 -9.34
CA ILE A 89 -0.64 -5.50 -9.63
C ILE A 89 -0.38 -4.00 -9.78
N LYS A 90 -1.14 -3.34 -10.68
CA LYS A 90 -1.06 -1.90 -10.87
C LYS A 90 -1.84 -1.16 -9.77
N LEU A 91 -1.16 -0.26 -9.07
CA LEU A 91 -1.76 0.59 -8.06
C LEU A 91 -2.11 2.00 -8.57
N GLY A 92 -1.60 2.38 -9.72
CA GLY A 92 -1.83 3.67 -10.37
C GLY A 92 -0.95 4.82 -9.85
N SER A 93 -0.50 4.78 -8.62
CA SER A 93 0.49 5.73 -8.05
C SER A 93 1.46 5.01 -7.12
N GLY A 94 2.53 5.70 -6.72
CA GLY A 94 3.53 5.11 -5.85
C GLY A 94 2.99 4.74 -4.46
N LEU A 95 3.31 3.57 -3.97
CA LEU A 95 3.06 3.16 -2.60
C LEU A 95 4.13 3.78 -1.70
N ASN A 96 3.79 4.83 -0.96
CA ASN A 96 4.74 5.52 -0.07
C ASN A 96 4.89 4.84 1.29
N THR A 97 3.82 4.25 1.78
CA THR A 97 3.77 3.52 3.05
C THR A 97 3.39 2.09 2.80
N PRO A 98 3.95 1.15 3.55
CA PRO A 98 3.51 -0.23 3.45
C PRO A 98 2.04 -0.32 3.85
N GLY A 99 1.33 -1.28 3.28
CA GLY A 99 -0.01 -1.64 3.71
C GLY A 99 0.01 -2.39 5.04
N VAL A 100 -1.14 -2.91 5.39
CA VAL A 100 -1.31 -3.89 6.47
C VAL A 100 -1.92 -5.18 5.90
N VAL A 101 -1.70 -6.28 6.57
CA VAL A 101 -2.29 -7.57 6.21
C VAL A 101 -3.32 -7.95 7.25
N TYR A 102 -4.49 -8.38 6.80
CA TYR A 102 -5.53 -8.98 7.62
C TYR A 102 -6.04 -10.25 6.95
N LYS A 103 -5.80 -11.41 7.58
CA LYS A 103 -6.09 -12.72 6.98
C LYS A 103 -5.49 -12.82 5.57
N ASP A 104 -6.30 -13.08 4.56
CA ASP A 104 -5.88 -13.19 3.16
C ASP A 104 -5.98 -11.88 2.36
N LEU A 105 -5.98 -10.75 3.04
CA LEU A 105 -6.04 -9.42 2.41
C LEU A 105 -4.80 -8.60 2.68
N ILE A 106 -4.24 -7.98 1.65
CA ILE A 106 -3.34 -6.84 1.79
C ILE A 106 -4.11 -5.55 1.55
N ILE A 107 -4.12 -4.66 2.55
CA ILE A 107 -4.84 -3.39 2.55
C ILE A 107 -3.84 -2.27 2.36
N VAL A 108 -3.98 -1.51 1.29
CA VAL A 108 -3.08 -0.40 0.93
C VAL A 108 -3.86 0.89 0.77
N GLY A 109 -3.27 1.97 1.22
CA GLY A 109 -3.88 3.30 1.15
C GLY A 109 -3.12 4.28 0.27
N GLY A 110 -3.81 5.31 -0.18
CA GLY A 110 -3.20 6.43 -0.91
C GLY A 110 -2.81 6.14 -2.36
N VAL A 111 -3.31 5.08 -2.91
CA VAL A 111 -3.00 4.66 -4.26
C VAL A 111 -3.84 5.43 -5.29
N GLY A 112 -3.19 5.96 -6.33
CA GLY A 112 -3.83 6.68 -7.42
C GLY A 112 -4.27 8.09 -7.01
N GLY A 113 -3.54 9.13 -7.28
CA GLY A 113 -3.68 10.57 -6.96
C GLY A 113 -5.00 11.14 -6.39
N LYS A 114 -6.10 10.42 -6.54
CA LYS A 114 -7.45 10.76 -6.06
C LYS A 114 -7.80 10.16 -4.70
N GLY A 115 -6.85 9.47 -4.03
CA GLY A 115 -7.05 8.89 -2.72
C GLY A 115 -8.07 7.74 -2.67
N ALA A 116 -7.62 6.58 -2.26
CA ALA A 116 -8.49 5.45 -1.93
C ALA A 116 -7.76 4.49 -0.98
N VAL A 117 -8.50 3.73 -0.21
CA VAL A 117 -8.03 2.54 0.48
C VAL A 117 -8.54 1.33 -0.30
N ARG A 118 -7.67 0.37 -0.55
CA ARG A 118 -8.01 -0.84 -1.33
C ARG A 118 -7.50 -2.06 -0.64
N ALA A 119 -8.30 -3.13 -0.69
CA ALA A 119 -7.85 -4.44 -0.30
C ALA A 119 -7.71 -5.34 -1.52
N TYR A 120 -6.65 -6.12 -1.52
CA TYR A 120 -6.37 -7.12 -2.52
C TYR A 120 -6.15 -8.48 -1.86
N ASP A 121 -6.57 -9.52 -2.53
CA ASP A 121 -6.25 -10.88 -2.14
C ASP A 121 -4.74 -11.11 -2.20
N VAL A 122 -4.16 -11.62 -1.11
CA VAL A 122 -2.70 -11.79 -1.01
C VAL A 122 -2.14 -12.84 -1.97
N ARG A 123 -2.95 -13.81 -2.41
CA ARG A 123 -2.50 -14.88 -3.31
C ARG A 123 -2.60 -14.46 -4.75
N THR A 124 -3.77 -13.91 -5.14
CA THR A 124 -4.10 -13.65 -6.53
C THR A 124 -3.89 -12.21 -6.98
N GLY A 125 -3.80 -11.26 -6.04
CA GLY A 125 -3.79 -9.83 -6.35
C GLY A 125 -5.16 -9.28 -6.81
N ALA A 126 -6.22 -10.07 -6.75
CA ALA A 126 -7.55 -9.62 -7.10
C ALA A 126 -8.05 -8.56 -6.12
N GLN A 127 -8.56 -7.43 -6.64
CA GLN A 127 -9.14 -6.39 -5.78
C GLN A 127 -10.43 -6.91 -5.15
N ARG A 128 -10.49 -6.88 -3.81
CA ARG A 128 -11.64 -7.35 -3.02
C ARG A 128 -12.59 -6.21 -2.70
N TRP A 129 -12.07 -5.04 -2.33
CA TRP A 129 -12.87 -3.83 -2.10
C TRP A 129 -12.06 -2.55 -2.32
N ILE A 130 -12.77 -1.43 -2.42
CA ILE A 130 -12.22 -0.09 -2.50
C ILE A 130 -13.08 0.86 -1.68
N PHE A 131 -12.43 1.76 -0.91
CA PHE A 131 -13.04 2.89 -0.25
C PHE A 131 -12.43 4.18 -0.81
N HIS A 132 -13.28 5.05 -1.40
CA HIS A 132 -12.83 6.30 -1.98
C HIS A 132 -12.69 7.38 -0.89
N LEU A 133 -11.50 7.94 -0.74
CA LEU A 133 -11.25 9.04 0.20
C LEU A 133 -11.82 10.37 -0.30
N ILE A 134 -12.01 10.52 -1.61
CA ILE A 134 -12.80 11.58 -2.23
C ILE A 134 -14.07 10.93 -2.77
N PRO A 135 -15.21 11.10 -2.07
CA PRO A 135 -16.43 10.38 -2.39
C PRO A 135 -16.94 10.66 -3.79
N ARG A 136 -17.46 9.64 -4.45
CA ARG A 136 -18.12 9.72 -5.75
C ARG A 136 -19.62 9.95 -5.57
N LEU A 137 -20.30 10.30 -6.65
CA LEU A 137 -21.76 10.45 -6.65
C LEU A 137 -22.43 9.20 -6.08
N GLY A 138 -23.28 9.39 -5.07
CA GLY A 138 -23.99 8.34 -4.36
C GLY A 138 -23.23 7.71 -3.19
N GLU A 139 -21.97 8.08 -2.96
CA GLU A 139 -21.19 7.64 -1.80
C GLU A 139 -21.37 8.61 -0.63
N VAL A 140 -21.22 8.09 0.59
CA VAL A 140 -21.26 8.90 1.84
C VAL A 140 -20.20 9.98 1.78
N GLY A 141 -20.57 11.20 2.10
CA GLY A 141 -19.68 12.36 2.11
C GLY A 141 -19.58 13.10 0.78
N TYR A 142 -20.23 12.65 -0.29
CA TYR A 142 -20.21 13.34 -1.60
C TYR A 142 -20.65 14.80 -1.48
N ASP A 143 -21.72 15.07 -0.72
CA ASP A 143 -22.28 16.41 -0.56
C ASP A 143 -21.43 17.36 0.30
N THR A 144 -20.37 16.84 0.93
CA THR A 144 -19.39 17.64 1.68
C THR A 144 -18.30 18.25 0.79
N TRP A 145 -18.36 17.97 -0.51
CA TRP A 145 -17.43 18.47 -1.53
C TRP A 145 -18.17 19.30 -2.58
N PRO A 146 -17.45 20.17 -3.31
CA PRO A 146 -18.00 20.73 -4.54
C PRO A 146 -18.42 19.62 -5.49
N LYS A 147 -19.50 19.89 -6.24
CA LYS A 147 -20.03 18.93 -7.24
C LYS A 147 -18.92 18.35 -8.11
N ASP A 148 -18.90 17.04 -8.23
CA ASP A 148 -17.93 16.31 -9.05
C ASP A 148 -16.44 16.48 -8.65
N ALA A 149 -16.14 16.90 -7.42
CA ALA A 149 -14.78 17.11 -6.93
C ALA A 149 -13.88 15.88 -7.11
N TYR A 150 -14.44 14.66 -7.03
CA TYR A 150 -13.70 13.42 -7.27
C TYR A 150 -13.04 13.33 -8.66
N LYS A 151 -13.46 14.15 -9.63
CA LYS A 151 -12.86 14.21 -10.96
C LYS A 151 -11.54 14.98 -10.97
N THR A 152 -11.39 15.96 -10.09
CA THR A 152 -10.27 16.92 -10.10
C THR A 152 -9.47 16.99 -8.80
N ALA A 153 -10.12 16.77 -7.64
CA ALA A 153 -9.45 16.80 -6.35
C ALA A 153 -8.46 15.63 -6.19
N THR A 154 -7.40 15.90 -5.47
CA THR A 154 -6.30 14.96 -5.21
C THR A 154 -5.82 15.10 -3.77
N GLY A 155 -4.92 14.27 -3.36
CA GLY A 155 -4.12 14.46 -2.14
C GLY A 155 -4.44 13.56 -0.98
N LEU A 156 -5.66 13.16 -0.72
CA LEU A 156 -6.12 12.43 0.46
C LEU A 156 -5.45 11.05 0.61
N MET A 157 -4.16 11.01 0.84
CA MET A 157 -3.44 9.74 1.05
C MET A 157 -3.05 9.57 2.52
N PRO A 158 -3.00 8.35 3.05
CA PRO A 158 -2.49 8.08 4.39
C PRO A 158 -0.96 8.16 4.41
N TRP A 159 -0.45 9.27 4.87
CA TRP A 159 1.01 9.51 4.96
C TRP A 159 1.68 8.73 6.09
N CYS A 160 0.93 8.52 7.15
CA CYS A 160 1.44 7.89 8.38
C CYS A 160 1.43 6.36 8.30
N GLY A 161 0.85 5.80 7.24
CA GLY A 161 0.54 4.37 7.17
C GLY A 161 -0.83 4.07 7.76
N GLN A 162 -1.02 2.82 8.10
CA GLN A 162 -2.27 2.26 8.61
C GLN A 162 -1.96 1.42 9.85
N SER A 163 -2.92 1.28 10.73
CA SER A 163 -2.88 0.32 11.83
C SER A 163 -4.09 -0.61 11.77
N LEU A 164 -3.96 -1.79 12.33
CA LEU A 164 -4.97 -2.83 12.29
C LEU A 164 -5.31 -3.30 13.71
N ASP A 165 -6.59 -3.35 14.03
CA ASP A 165 -7.12 -4.12 15.14
C ASP A 165 -7.52 -5.51 14.60
N GLU A 166 -6.60 -6.45 14.67
CA GLU A 166 -6.79 -7.81 14.16
C GLU A 166 -7.97 -8.53 14.83
N LYS A 167 -8.18 -8.26 16.11
CA LYS A 167 -9.27 -8.91 16.87
C LYS A 167 -10.65 -8.50 16.37
N ARG A 168 -10.79 -7.21 15.97
CA ARG A 168 -12.06 -6.68 15.48
C ARG A 168 -12.15 -6.65 13.96
N GLY A 169 -11.05 -6.84 13.24
CA GLY A 169 -10.99 -6.72 11.79
C GLY A 169 -11.04 -5.28 11.29
N ILE A 170 -10.71 -4.30 12.12
CA ILE A 170 -10.82 -2.88 11.80
C ILE A 170 -9.46 -2.31 11.38
N VAL A 171 -9.38 -1.73 10.19
CA VAL A 171 -8.22 -0.96 9.75
C VAL A 171 -8.43 0.54 10.02
N TYR A 172 -7.47 1.15 10.72
CA TYR A 172 -7.46 2.58 10.97
C TYR A 172 -6.56 3.29 9.97
N VAL A 173 -7.10 4.31 9.31
CA VAL A 173 -6.45 5.05 8.24
C VAL A 173 -6.48 6.54 8.54
N ALA A 174 -5.32 7.15 8.83
CA ALA A 174 -5.21 8.59 9.00
C ALA A 174 -4.98 9.27 7.65
N THR A 175 -5.85 10.19 7.26
CA THR A 175 -5.80 10.89 5.98
C THR A 175 -5.23 12.29 6.11
N LYS A 176 -4.50 12.73 5.08
CA LYS A 176 -4.05 14.12 4.99
C LYS A 176 -5.12 15.02 4.37
N THR A 177 -4.87 16.33 4.35
CA THR A 177 -5.68 17.31 3.63
C THR A 177 -5.69 17.05 2.12
N ALA A 178 -6.72 17.53 1.44
CA ALA A 178 -6.75 17.58 -0.02
C ALA A 178 -5.78 18.63 -0.56
N GLU A 179 -5.28 18.42 -1.77
CA GLU A 179 -4.43 19.40 -2.47
C GLU A 179 -5.25 20.56 -3.06
N PRO A 180 -4.66 21.78 -3.15
CA PRO A 180 -3.39 22.20 -2.54
C PRO A 180 -3.47 22.29 -1.02
N ASP A 181 -2.43 21.83 -0.33
CA ASP A 181 -2.40 21.63 1.13
C ASP A 181 -2.68 22.91 1.94
N PHE A 182 -2.24 24.06 1.43
CA PHE A 182 -2.26 25.33 2.15
C PHE A 182 -3.37 26.29 1.70
N TYR A 183 -4.14 25.94 0.68
CA TYR A 183 -5.20 26.80 0.17
C TYR A 183 -6.47 26.03 -0.18
N GLY A 184 -7.51 26.22 0.63
CA GLY A 184 -8.80 25.54 0.50
C GLY A 184 -9.88 26.28 -0.30
N GLY A 185 -9.59 27.47 -0.84
CA GLY A 185 -10.61 28.35 -1.42
C GLY A 185 -11.36 27.80 -2.65
N ARG A 186 -10.88 26.71 -3.26
CA ARG A 186 -11.55 26.03 -4.39
C ARG A 186 -12.30 24.76 -4.00
N ARG A 187 -12.26 24.37 -2.72
CA ARG A 187 -12.90 23.15 -2.21
C ARG A 187 -13.78 23.45 -1.00
N HIS A 188 -14.84 24.21 -1.28
CA HIS A 188 -15.83 24.56 -0.25
C HIS A 188 -16.48 23.30 0.32
N GLY A 189 -16.90 23.36 1.59
CA GLY A 189 -17.51 22.27 2.34
C GLY A 189 -16.53 21.61 3.30
N GLU A 190 -16.99 20.59 3.99
CA GLU A 190 -16.23 19.87 5.04
C GLU A 190 -15.15 18.97 4.48
N ASN A 191 -15.27 18.59 3.20
CA ASN A 191 -14.32 17.74 2.46
C ASN A 191 -14.06 16.39 3.13
N LEU A 192 -15.13 15.70 3.53
CA LEU A 192 -15.02 14.34 4.08
C LEU A 192 -14.46 13.41 2.98
N PHE A 193 -13.39 12.68 3.19
CA PHE A 193 -12.68 12.22 4.38
C PHE A 193 -11.26 12.84 4.52
N ALA A 194 -11.11 14.14 4.28
CA ALA A 194 -9.82 14.80 4.52
C ALA A 194 -9.60 15.04 6.02
N ASN A 195 -8.32 15.02 6.47
CA ASN A 195 -7.91 15.32 7.85
C ASN A 195 -8.66 14.53 8.93
N CYS A 196 -8.87 13.26 8.73
CA CYS A 196 -9.58 12.41 9.68
C CYS A 196 -8.87 11.07 9.91
N VAL A 197 -9.35 10.34 10.89
CA VAL A 197 -9.05 8.93 11.09
C VAL A 197 -10.28 8.13 10.72
N LEU A 198 -10.13 7.26 9.73
CA LEU A 198 -11.16 6.32 9.32
C LEU A 198 -10.98 5.01 10.08
N ALA A 199 -12.09 4.38 10.45
CA ALA A 199 -12.15 3.00 10.91
C ALA A 199 -12.98 2.24 9.88
N LEU A 200 -12.35 1.33 9.14
CA LEU A 200 -12.97 0.51 8.09
C LEU A 200 -13.00 -0.93 8.55
N ASP A 201 -14.20 -1.53 8.54
CA ASP A 201 -14.45 -2.94 8.84
C ASP A 201 -14.41 -3.79 7.57
#